data_95ffd7738611769d44a9488a0ab85c02
#
_entry.id   95ffd7738611769d44a9488a0ab85c02
#
_cell.length_a   1.000
_cell.length_b   1.000
_cell.length_c   1.000
_cell.angle_alpha   90.00
_cell.angle_beta   90.00
_cell.angle_gamma   90.00
#
_symmetry.space_group_name_H-M   'P 1'
#
loop_
_entity.id
_entity.type
_entity.pdbx_description
1 polymer ?
#
loop_
_entity_poly.entity_id
_entity_poly.type
_entity_poly.pdbx_seq_one_letter_code
_entity_poly.pdbx_strand_id
1 'polypeptide(L)'
;MSGGIFCLQTHGSLFNFHPHVHALVLPGLVREGRFHELKGCSATAVAVRFHSMFLNALHKQEVLDADEVGRLMSWNHNSGFNVHTGKPINGADGEAIERLARYMSRAPLSVERIHYHAEEHSVTVDAGKSQAGSRNWPVPEFFALLAAHIPWR
;
A
#
# COMPACT_ATOMS: atom_id res chain seq x y z
N MET A 1 6.51 -21.63 11.04
CA MET A 1 7.04 -20.50 10.24
C MET A 1 5.97 -20.11 9.23
N SER A 2 5.56 -18.85 9.19
CA SER A 2 4.70 -18.32 8.13
C SER A 2 5.58 -17.58 7.13
N GLY A 3 5.13 -17.47 5.87
CA GLY A 3 5.87 -16.78 4.82
C GLY A 3 4.99 -15.75 4.11
N GLY A 4 5.60 -14.65 3.70
CA GLY A 4 4.92 -13.63 2.93
C GLY A 4 5.89 -12.64 2.30
N ILE A 5 5.45 -12.01 1.22
CA ILE A 5 6.13 -10.91 0.55
C ILE A 5 5.26 -9.67 0.74
N PHE A 6 5.87 -8.60 1.19
CA PHE A 6 5.19 -7.34 1.46
C PHE A 6 5.84 -6.24 0.64
N CYS A 7 5.03 -5.41 0.01
CA CYS A 7 5.47 -4.26 -0.75
C CYS A 7 4.73 -3.01 -0.28
N LEU A 8 5.45 -2.05 0.26
CA LEU A 8 4.90 -0.75 0.63
C LEU A 8 4.81 0.13 -0.63
N GLN A 9 3.63 0.65 -0.89
CA GLN A 9 3.41 1.69 -1.89
C GLN A 9 2.88 2.95 -1.22
N THR A 10 3.35 4.11 -1.64
CA THR A 10 3.00 5.40 -1.04
C THR A 10 2.10 6.26 -1.93
N HIS A 11 1.79 5.78 -3.14
CA HIS A 11 1.12 6.55 -4.18
C HIS A 11 -0.22 5.95 -4.60
N GLY A 12 -1.17 6.81 -4.91
CA GLY A 12 -2.43 6.48 -5.59
C GLY A 12 -2.35 6.72 -7.11
N SER A 13 -3.49 6.65 -7.78
CA SER A 13 -3.60 6.69 -9.24
C SER A 13 -3.11 7.99 -9.90
N LEU A 14 -3.21 9.12 -9.22
CA LEU A 14 -2.76 10.45 -9.66
C LEU A 14 -1.60 10.97 -8.81
N PHE A 15 -0.75 10.09 -8.36
CA PHE A 15 0.43 10.45 -7.59
C PHE A 15 0.14 11.16 -6.25
N ASN A 16 -1.10 11.07 -5.78
CA ASN A 16 -1.44 11.52 -4.44
C ASN A 16 -0.80 10.58 -3.40
N PHE A 17 -0.43 11.13 -2.26
CA PHE A 17 0.07 10.34 -1.14
C PHE A 17 -1.03 9.43 -0.59
N HIS A 18 -0.86 8.13 -0.79
CA HIS A 18 -1.80 7.08 -0.41
C HIS A 18 -1.05 5.83 0.04
N PRO A 19 -0.48 5.85 1.25
CA PRO A 19 0.32 4.72 1.73
C PRO A 19 -0.54 3.47 1.92
N HIS A 20 -0.11 2.37 1.29
CA HIS A 20 -0.74 1.07 1.44
C HIS A 20 0.26 -0.06 1.25
N VAL A 21 -0.07 -1.24 1.75
CA VAL A 21 0.78 -2.42 1.67
C VAL A 21 0.10 -3.49 0.82
N HIS A 22 0.78 -3.92 -0.22
CA HIS A 22 0.44 -5.16 -0.91
C HIS A 22 1.13 -6.33 -0.22
N ALA A 23 0.38 -7.40 0.02
CA ALA A 23 0.91 -8.58 0.67
C ALA A 23 0.51 -9.85 -0.08
N LEU A 24 1.49 -10.69 -0.39
CA LEU A 24 1.28 -12.07 -0.81
C LEU A 24 1.68 -12.96 0.37
N VAL A 25 0.73 -13.63 0.96
CA VAL A 25 0.95 -14.41 2.18
C VAL A 25 0.52 -15.86 1.98
N LEU A 26 1.25 -16.79 2.59
CA LEU A 26 0.81 -18.16 2.68
C LEU A 26 -0.45 -18.23 3.56
N PRO A 27 -1.50 -18.94 3.14
CA PRO A 27 -2.73 -19.07 3.93
C PRO A 27 -2.55 -20.08 5.09
N GLY A 28 -1.39 -20.06 5.73
CA GLY A 28 -1.05 -21.01 6.78
C GLY A 28 0.35 -20.82 7.33
N LEU A 29 0.76 -21.79 8.09
CA LEU A 29 2.10 -21.86 8.69
C LEU A 29 2.71 -23.25 8.51
N VAL A 30 4.03 -23.29 8.38
CA VAL A 30 4.80 -24.54 8.41
C VAL A 30 5.29 -24.77 9.84
N ARG A 31 4.90 -25.89 10.42
CA ARG A 31 5.34 -26.36 11.71
C ARG A 31 5.79 -27.82 11.59
N GLU A 32 6.99 -28.14 12.08
CA GLU A 32 7.56 -29.49 12.04
C GLU A 32 7.55 -30.11 10.63
N GLY A 33 7.87 -29.27 9.61
CA GLY A 33 7.89 -29.69 8.20
C GLY A 33 6.52 -29.90 7.55
N ARG A 34 5.42 -29.63 8.25
CA ARG A 34 4.05 -29.78 7.74
C ARG A 34 3.37 -28.41 7.60
N PHE A 35 2.62 -28.25 6.51
CA PHE A 35 1.80 -27.07 6.30
C PHE A 35 0.46 -27.20 7.03
N HIS A 36 0.13 -26.19 7.83
CA HIS A 36 -1.14 -26.07 8.55
C HIS A 36 -1.88 -24.86 8.02
N GLU A 37 -2.97 -25.10 7.33
CA GLU A 37 -3.82 -24.04 6.79
C GLU A 37 -4.53 -23.29 7.92
N LEU A 38 -4.50 -21.96 7.86
CA LEU A 38 -5.28 -21.09 8.75
C LEU A 38 -6.70 -20.92 8.17
N LYS A 39 -7.67 -21.51 8.83
CA LYS A 39 -9.07 -21.35 8.48
C LYS A 39 -9.70 -20.18 9.24
N GLY A 40 -10.57 -19.43 8.56
CA GLY A 40 -11.40 -18.41 9.22
C GLY A 40 -10.74 -17.07 9.51
N CYS A 41 -9.61 -16.75 8.86
CA CYS A 41 -9.01 -15.42 8.96
C CYS A 41 -9.79 -14.43 8.08
N SER A 42 -10.60 -13.56 8.68
CA SER A 42 -11.36 -12.54 7.95
C SER A 42 -10.54 -11.27 7.71
N ALA A 43 -10.81 -10.57 6.61
CA ALA A 43 -10.22 -9.26 6.32
C ALA A 43 -10.45 -8.26 7.46
N THR A 44 -11.64 -8.29 8.05
CA THR A 44 -12.00 -7.44 9.21
C THR A 44 -11.11 -7.72 10.42
N ALA A 45 -10.89 -9.00 10.75
CA ALA A 45 -10.03 -9.37 11.88
C ALA A 45 -8.57 -8.92 11.64
N VAL A 46 -8.09 -9.05 10.39
CA VAL A 46 -6.75 -8.57 10.00
C VAL A 46 -6.68 -7.04 10.11
N ALA A 47 -7.69 -6.31 9.64
CA ALA A 47 -7.74 -4.85 9.71
C ALA A 47 -7.67 -4.34 11.17
N VAL A 48 -8.49 -4.90 12.05
CA VAL A 48 -8.50 -4.56 13.48
C VAL A 48 -7.12 -4.83 14.12
N ARG A 49 -6.54 -6.00 13.84
CA ARG A 49 -5.24 -6.37 14.38
C ARG A 49 -4.12 -5.49 13.85
N PHE A 50 -4.14 -5.21 12.55
CA PHE A 50 -3.15 -4.33 11.91
C PHE A 50 -3.22 -2.91 12.48
N HIS A 51 -4.42 -2.32 12.59
CA HIS A 51 -4.64 -1.02 13.21
C HIS A 51 -4.03 -0.95 14.61
N SER A 52 -4.41 -1.89 15.48
CA SER A 52 -3.88 -1.93 16.85
C SER A 52 -2.36 -2.09 16.90
N MET A 53 -1.78 -3.00 16.09
CA MET A 53 -0.35 -3.21 16.07
C MET A 53 0.42 -2.00 15.53
N PHE A 54 -0.13 -1.33 14.52
CA PHE A 54 0.47 -0.15 13.91
C PHE A 54 0.53 1.02 14.90
N LEU A 55 -0.59 1.34 15.55
CA LEU A 55 -0.63 2.41 16.55
C LEU A 55 0.30 2.12 17.75
N ASN A 56 0.32 0.88 18.22
CA ASN A 56 1.25 0.48 19.28
C ASN A 56 2.72 0.54 18.83
N ALA A 57 3.02 0.28 17.57
CA ALA A 57 4.37 0.44 17.04
C ALA A 57 4.79 1.91 17.01
N LEU A 58 3.90 2.83 16.59
CA LEU A 58 4.15 4.27 16.63
C LEU A 58 4.36 4.78 18.05
N HIS A 59 3.58 4.28 19.01
CA HIS A 59 3.77 4.59 20.42
C HIS A 59 5.14 4.16 20.94
N LYS A 60 5.58 2.95 20.61
CA LYS A 60 6.91 2.43 20.96
C LYS A 60 8.07 3.21 20.34
N GLN A 61 7.82 3.87 19.22
CA GLN A 61 8.78 4.76 18.54
C GLN A 61 8.66 6.21 19.01
N GLU A 62 7.87 6.48 20.06
CA GLU A 62 7.64 7.83 20.62
C GLU A 62 7.06 8.83 19.61
N VAL A 63 6.41 8.32 18.53
CA VAL A 63 5.72 9.16 17.52
C VAL A 63 4.35 9.60 18.03
N LEU A 64 3.67 8.73 18.79
CA LEU A 64 2.37 8.97 19.42
C LEU A 64 2.48 8.74 20.94
N ASP A 65 1.83 9.59 21.72
CA ASP A 65 1.66 9.35 23.14
C ASP A 65 0.50 8.37 23.44
N ALA A 66 0.35 7.96 24.70
CA ALA A 66 -0.68 7.00 25.11
C ALA A 66 -2.11 7.52 24.91
N ASP A 67 -2.32 8.83 25.13
CA ASP A 67 -3.64 9.47 25.00
C ASP A 67 -4.04 9.57 23.51
N GLU A 68 -3.09 9.84 22.63
CA GLU A 68 -3.28 9.84 21.19
C GLU A 68 -3.64 8.46 20.67
N VAL A 69 -2.92 7.42 21.11
CA VAL A 69 -3.25 6.03 20.79
C VAL A 69 -4.65 5.69 21.27
N GLY A 70 -5.00 6.04 22.50
CA GLY A 70 -6.34 5.81 23.07
C GLY A 70 -7.44 6.48 22.24
N ARG A 71 -7.24 7.74 21.83
CA ARG A 71 -8.18 8.48 20.97
C ARG A 71 -8.34 7.82 19.61
N LEU A 72 -7.23 7.43 18.95
CA LEU A 72 -7.25 6.79 17.65
C LEU A 72 -7.86 5.39 17.69
N MET A 73 -7.62 4.63 18.74
CA MET A 73 -8.23 3.31 18.95
C MET A 73 -9.74 3.38 19.18
N SER A 74 -10.23 4.43 19.85
CA SER A 74 -11.66 4.65 20.12
C SER A 74 -12.40 5.38 18.99
N TRP A 75 -11.73 5.71 17.91
CA TRP A 75 -12.31 6.45 16.79
C TRP A 75 -13.42 5.66 16.10
N ASN A 76 -14.66 6.17 16.19
CA ASN A 76 -15.86 5.51 15.68
C ASN A 76 -16.14 5.73 14.18
N HIS A 77 -15.29 6.50 13.50
CA HIS A 77 -15.39 6.74 12.06
C HIS A 77 -14.44 5.82 11.28
N ASN A 78 -14.41 5.99 9.96
CA ASN A 78 -13.44 5.26 9.14
C ASN A 78 -12.00 5.52 9.61
N SER A 79 -11.36 4.50 10.16
CA SER A 79 -9.99 4.61 10.70
C SER A 79 -8.91 4.72 9.62
N GLY A 80 -9.27 4.60 8.33
CA GLY A 80 -8.31 4.49 7.24
C GLY A 80 -7.65 3.10 7.11
N PHE A 81 -7.81 2.21 8.10
CA PHE A 81 -7.25 0.86 8.07
C PHE A 81 -8.23 -0.11 7.42
N ASN A 82 -8.11 -0.26 6.11
CA ASN A 82 -8.92 -1.18 5.34
C ASN A 82 -8.05 -2.33 4.84
N VAL A 83 -8.59 -3.56 4.88
CA VAL A 83 -7.96 -4.74 4.32
C VAL A 83 -8.87 -5.35 3.27
N HIS A 84 -8.33 -5.49 2.07
CA HIS A 84 -8.99 -6.16 0.95
C HIS A 84 -8.25 -7.45 0.65
N THR A 85 -8.97 -8.55 0.54
CA THR A 85 -8.40 -9.84 0.17
C THR A 85 -8.73 -10.17 -1.29
N GLY A 86 -7.71 -10.50 -2.06
CA GLY A 86 -7.87 -11.04 -3.41
C GLY A 86 -8.27 -12.52 -3.41
N LYS A 87 -8.45 -13.08 -4.60
CA LYS A 87 -8.65 -14.50 -4.77
C LYS A 87 -7.35 -15.25 -4.45
N PRO A 88 -7.40 -16.42 -3.82
CA PRO A 88 -6.23 -17.26 -3.63
C PRO A 88 -5.58 -17.61 -4.98
N ILE A 89 -4.25 -17.59 -5.00
CA ILE A 89 -3.46 -17.98 -6.17
C ILE A 89 -2.91 -19.38 -5.90
N ASN A 90 -3.07 -20.27 -6.87
CA ASN A 90 -2.44 -21.58 -6.80
C ASN A 90 -0.91 -21.42 -6.91
N GLY A 91 -0.16 -21.99 -5.98
CA GLY A 91 1.29 -21.94 -5.97
C GLY A 91 1.96 -22.60 -7.17
N ALA A 92 1.26 -23.45 -7.92
CA ALA A 92 1.72 -24.02 -9.18
C ALA A 92 1.46 -23.10 -10.40
N ASP A 93 0.68 -22.03 -10.26
CA ASP A 93 0.40 -21.06 -11.31
C ASP A 93 1.48 -19.97 -11.33
N GLY A 94 2.62 -20.28 -11.97
CA GLY A 94 3.75 -19.37 -12.10
C GLY A 94 3.40 -18.05 -12.78
N GLU A 95 2.52 -18.07 -13.78
CA GLU A 95 2.10 -16.86 -14.49
C GLU A 95 1.28 -15.93 -13.59
N ALA A 96 0.38 -16.47 -12.78
CA ALA A 96 -0.41 -15.68 -11.85
C ALA A 96 0.48 -15.04 -10.76
N ILE A 97 1.47 -15.79 -10.27
CA ILE A 97 2.45 -15.30 -9.30
C ILE A 97 3.29 -14.18 -9.92
N GLU A 98 3.77 -14.35 -11.15
CA GLU A 98 4.56 -13.33 -11.85
C GLU A 98 3.74 -12.06 -12.11
N ARG A 99 2.49 -12.18 -12.56
CA ARG A 99 1.59 -11.02 -12.73
C ARG A 99 1.40 -10.26 -11.44
N LEU A 100 1.22 -10.98 -10.33
CA LEU A 100 1.07 -10.36 -9.01
C LEU A 100 2.37 -9.68 -8.56
N ALA A 101 3.52 -10.32 -8.73
CA ALA A 101 4.82 -9.75 -8.41
C ALA A 101 5.08 -8.45 -9.19
N ARG A 102 4.80 -8.45 -10.50
CA ARG A 102 4.88 -7.25 -11.34
C ARG A 102 3.92 -6.15 -10.88
N TYR A 103 2.71 -6.51 -10.45
CA TYR A 103 1.74 -5.57 -9.92
C TYR A 103 2.23 -4.95 -8.60
N MET A 104 2.77 -5.76 -7.69
CA MET A 104 3.27 -5.33 -6.39
C MET A 104 4.53 -4.45 -6.51
N SER A 105 5.40 -4.72 -7.48
CA SER A 105 6.64 -3.97 -7.73
C SER A 105 6.48 -2.80 -8.71
N ARG A 106 5.24 -2.49 -9.10
CA ARG A 106 4.98 -1.45 -10.09
C ARG A 106 5.48 -0.09 -9.62
N ALA A 107 6.21 0.60 -10.51
CA ALA A 107 6.62 1.97 -10.27
C ALA A 107 5.40 2.91 -10.11
N PRO A 108 5.53 3.95 -9.26
CA PRO A 108 4.46 4.94 -9.03
C PRO A 108 3.98 5.60 -10.30
N LEU A 109 4.88 5.86 -11.22
CA LEU A 109 4.62 6.49 -12.50
C LEU A 109 5.25 5.70 -13.63
N SER A 110 4.53 5.58 -14.74
CA SER A 110 5.09 5.25 -16.04
C SER A 110 5.49 6.54 -16.75
N VAL A 111 6.68 6.59 -17.31
CA VAL A 111 7.18 7.76 -18.08
C VAL A 111 6.23 8.12 -19.22
N GLU A 112 5.56 7.13 -19.81
CA GLU A 112 4.58 7.28 -20.88
C GLU A 112 3.33 8.09 -20.47
N ARG A 113 3.12 8.25 -19.17
CA ARG A 113 1.98 8.99 -18.59
C ARG A 113 2.35 10.39 -18.14
N ILE A 114 3.60 10.80 -18.33
CA ILE A 114 4.12 12.10 -17.91
C ILE A 114 4.34 12.94 -19.16
N HIS A 115 3.67 14.10 -19.24
CA HIS A 115 3.77 15.02 -20.36
C HIS A 115 4.25 16.37 -19.85
N TYR A 116 5.44 16.77 -20.31
CA TYR A 116 6.01 18.09 -19.98
C TYR A 116 5.59 19.13 -21.01
N HIS A 117 5.09 20.27 -20.54
CA HIS A 117 4.69 21.43 -21.33
C HIS A 117 5.71 22.56 -21.10
N ALA A 118 6.64 22.73 -22.03
CA ALA A 118 7.76 23.64 -21.86
C ALA A 118 7.33 25.11 -21.77
N GLU A 119 6.37 25.53 -22.57
CA GLU A 119 5.86 26.92 -22.61
C GLU A 119 5.14 27.32 -21.32
N GLU A 120 4.45 26.35 -20.68
CA GLU A 120 3.66 26.57 -19.46
C GLU A 120 4.45 26.23 -18.19
N HIS A 121 5.69 25.69 -18.32
CA HIS A 121 6.48 25.13 -17.22
C HIS A 121 5.66 24.19 -16.32
N SER A 122 4.88 23.30 -16.94
CA SER A 122 3.96 22.41 -16.26
C SER A 122 4.15 20.96 -16.67
N VAL A 123 3.69 20.03 -15.83
CA VAL A 123 3.71 18.59 -16.06
C VAL A 123 2.31 18.04 -15.89
N THR A 124 1.79 17.39 -16.92
CA THR A 124 0.54 16.64 -16.84
C THR A 124 0.83 15.16 -16.61
N VAL A 125 0.11 14.54 -15.69
CA VAL A 125 0.13 13.10 -15.45
C VAL A 125 -1.26 12.52 -15.74
N ASP A 126 -1.30 11.52 -16.61
CA ASP A 126 -2.52 10.81 -16.93
C ASP A 126 -2.82 9.71 -15.91
N ALA A 127 -4.08 9.67 -15.45
CA ALA A 127 -4.55 8.60 -14.56
C ALA A 127 -4.64 7.22 -15.25
N GLY A 128 -4.41 7.16 -16.56
CA GLY A 128 -4.56 5.95 -17.37
C GLY A 128 -6.00 5.45 -17.39
N LYS A 129 -6.21 4.21 -16.97
CA LYS A 129 -7.54 3.59 -16.92
C LYS A 129 -8.40 4.04 -15.72
N SER A 130 -7.88 4.86 -14.84
CA SER A 130 -8.62 5.40 -13.70
C SER A 130 -9.62 6.47 -14.18
N GLN A 131 -10.80 6.53 -13.56
CA GLN A 131 -11.79 7.59 -13.82
C GLN A 131 -11.35 8.98 -13.33
N ALA A 132 -10.20 9.08 -12.69
CA ALA A 132 -9.69 10.33 -12.13
C ALA A 132 -9.20 11.37 -13.17
N GLY A 133 -9.14 10.97 -14.46
CA GLY A 133 -8.70 11.85 -15.54
C GLY A 133 -7.20 12.13 -15.52
N SER A 134 -6.79 13.28 -16.06
CA SER A 134 -5.44 13.81 -16.01
C SER A 134 -5.34 14.96 -15.02
N ARG A 135 -4.15 15.21 -14.49
CA ARG A 135 -3.89 16.35 -13.62
C ARG A 135 -2.61 17.05 -14.01
N ASN A 136 -2.64 18.37 -13.99
CA ASN A 136 -1.50 19.24 -14.31
C ASN A 136 -0.95 19.89 -13.05
N TRP A 137 0.39 20.00 -12.96
CA TRP A 137 1.10 20.67 -11.86
C TRP A 137 2.20 21.59 -12.44
N PRO A 138 2.47 22.74 -11.82
CA PRO A 138 3.72 23.45 -12.03
C PRO A 138 4.91 22.52 -11.74
N VAL A 139 5.98 22.67 -12.51
CA VAL A 139 7.19 21.80 -12.39
C VAL A 139 7.70 21.69 -10.93
N PRO A 140 7.83 22.77 -10.14
CA PRO A 140 8.30 22.67 -8.76
C PRO A 140 7.38 21.81 -7.87
N GLU A 141 6.05 21.97 -8.05
CA GLU A 141 5.07 21.19 -7.29
C GLU A 141 5.12 19.71 -7.66
N PHE A 142 5.29 19.40 -8.95
CA PHE A 142 5.46 18.02 -9.40
C PHE A 142 6.68 17.36 -8.77
N PHE A 143 7.82 18.07 -8.71
CA PHE A 143 9.01 17.55 -8.06
C PHE A 143 8.87 17.43 -6.54
N ALA A 144 8.15 18.33 -5.89
CA ALA A 144 7.84 18.20 -4.47
C ALA A 144 6.97 16.94 -4.18
N LEU A 145 5.98 16.66 -5.05
CA LEU A 145 5.19 15.43 -4.97
C LEU A 145 6.06 14.18 -5.18
N LEU A 146 6.98 14.18 -6.16
CA LEU A 146 7.92 13.09 -6.38
C LEU A 146 8.77 12.85 -5.12
N ALA A 147 9.32 13.92 -4.55
CA ALA A 147 10.16 13.83 -3.36
C ALA A 147 9.41 13.24 -2.16
N ALA A 148 8.12 13.52 -2.01
CA ALA A 148 7.29 12.98 -0.92
C ALA A 148 7.15 11.43 -0.97
N HIS A 149 7.41 10.81 -2.13
CA HIS A 149 7.38 9.34 -2.28
C HIS A 149 8.74 8.68 -2.08
N ILE A 150 9.80 9.45 -1.87
CA ILE A 150 11.14 8.92 -1.58
C ILE A 150 11.27 8.69 -0.08
N PRO A 151 11.50 7.44 0.37
CA PRO A 151 11.68 7.16 1.78
C PRO A 151 12.89 7.91 2.35
N TRP A 152 12.71 8.57 3.46
CA TRP A 152 13.83 9.10 4.25
C TRP A 152 14.60 7.93 4.87
N ARG A 153 15.90 7.98 4.81
CA ARG A 153 16.77 7.00 5.48
C ARG A 153 17.00 7.38 6.93
#